data_9365f3c238beea918c4dadadf38d98cd
#
_entry.id   9365f3c238beea918c4dadadf38d98cd
#
_cell.length_a   1.000
_cell.length_b   1.000
_cell.length_c   1.000
_cell.angle_alpha   90.00
_cell.angle_beta   90.00
_cell.angle_gamma   90.00
#
_symmetry.space_group_name_H-M   'P 1'
#
loop_
_entity.id
_entity.type
_entity.pdbx_description
1 polymer ?
#
loop_
_entity_poly.entity_id
_entity_poly.type
_entity_poly.pdbx_seq_one_letter_code
_entity_poly.pdbx_strand_id
1 'polypeptide(L)'
;MLPLNLDSLFTPLAFAFLIMGDGSWDKSGSRIILHLNNFTLIEVNRIQSILLSKFDISSYLVKTPHSDKDRGYILKIPARNVSKVRELISDHIYPTLKYKIGL
;
A
#
# COMPACT_ATOMS: atom_id res chain seq x y z
N MET A 1 -3.81 -6.47 -14.05
CA MET A 1 -4.78 -7.37 -13.36
C MET A 1 -4.08 -8.17 -12.28
N LEU A 2 -4.72 -8.32 -11.13
CA LEU A 2 -4.17 -9.10 -10.03
C LEU A 2 -4.46 -10.60 -10.22
N PRO A 3 -3.52 -11.49 -9.86
CA PRO A 3 -3.78 -12.93 -9.94
C PRO A 3 -4.82 -13.39 -8.93
N LEU A 4 -5.50 -14.48 -9.23
CA LEU A 4 -6.51 -15.06 -8.34
C LEU A 4 -5.90 -15.54 -7.01
N ASN A 5 -4.65 -15.99 -7.03
CA ASN A 5 -3.94 -16.47 -5.85
C ASN A 5 -3.06 -15.38 -5.20
N LEU A 6 -3.51 -14.13 -5.27
CA LEU A 6 -2.75 -12.99 -4.75
C LEU A 6 -2.35 -13.18 -3.28
N ASP A 7 -3.24 -13.77 -2.47
CA ASP A 7 -2.96 -13.99 -1.04
C ASP A 7 -1.67 -14.77 -0.81
N SER A 8 -1.45 -15.84 -1.58
CA SER A 8 -0.24 -16.65 -1.42
C SER A 8 1.00 -15.99 -2.03
N LEU A 9 0.81 -15.12 -3.03
CA LEU A 9 1.91 -14.43 -3.70
C LEU A 9 2.30 -13.12 -3.02
N PHE A 10 1.44 -12.58 -2.17
CA PHE A 10 1.66 -11.28 -1.54
C PHE A 10 2.54 -11.43 -0.30
N THR A 11 3.84 -11.46 -0.52
CA THR A 11 4.86 -11.57 0.52
C THR A 11 5.31 -10.19 1.00
N PRO A 12 6.09 -10.09 2.10
CA PRO A 12 6.71 -8.82 2.47
C PRO A 12 7.53 -8.20 1.34
N LEU A 13 8.24 -9.01 0.57
CA LEU A 13 8.99 -8.51 -0.59
C LEU A 13 8.08 -7.92 -1.65
N ALA A 14 6.97 -8.60 -1.96
CA ALA A 14 5.98 -8.10 -2.92
C ALA A 14 5.36 -6.78 -2.45
N PHE A 15 5.07 -6.67 -1.16
CA PHE A 15 4.56 -5.44 -0.56
C PHE A 15 5.59 -4.31 -0.67
N ALA A 16 6.87 -4.62 -0.42
CA ALA A 16 7.94 -3.64 -0.59
C ALA A 16 8.02 -3.13 -2.03
N PHE A 17 7.91 -4.03 -3.02
CA PHE A 17 7.88 -3.62 -4.43
C PHE A 17 6.68 -2.72 -4.74
N LEU A 18 5.51 -3.02 -4.19
CA LEU A 18 4.34 -2.18 -4.38
C LEU A 18 4.58 -0.76 -3.84
N ILE A 19 5.15 -0.64 -2.65
CA ILE A 19 5.48 0.66 -2.06
C ILE A 19 6.55 1.38 -2.87
N MET A 20 7.59 0.69 -3.30
CA MET A 20 8.65 1.31 -4.10
C MET A 20 8.13 1.84 -5.43
N GLY A 21 7.15 1.16 -6.04
CA GLY A 21 6.54 1.59 -7.30
C GLY A 21 5.47 2.66 -7.12
N ASP A 22 4.50 2.39 -6.26
CA ASP A 22 3.27 3.19 -6.18
C ASP A 22 3.09 3.93 -4.86
N GLY A 23 4.04 3.81 -3.94
CA GLY A 23 3.93 4.45 -2.63
C GLY A 23 4.51 5.85 -2.59
N SER A 24 4.03 6.64 -1.63
CA SER A 24 4.62 7.92 -1.28
C SER A 24 4.46 8.17 0.21
N TRP A 25 5.24 9.11 0.73
CA TRP A 25 5.19 9.49 2.14
C TRP A 25 4.42 10.80 2.30
N ASP A 26 3.38 10.76 3.12
CA ASP A 26 2.64 11.97 3.50
C ASP A 26 3.26 12.52 4.79
N LYS A 27 4.11 13.51 4.64
CA LYS A 27 4.84 14.10 5.74
C LYS A 27 3.92 14.77 6.76
N SER A 28 2.85 15.39 6.32
CA SER A 28 1.94 16.13 7.21
C SER A 28 1.17 15.21 8.14
N GLY A 29 0.81 14.00 7.68
CA GLY A 29 0.08 13.03 8.49
C GLY A 29 0.90 11.84 8.93
N SER A 30 2.18 11.77 8.56
CA SER A 30 3.06 10.63 8.83
C SER A 30 2.44 9.33 8.35
N ARG A 31 1.91 9.35 7.14
CA ARG A 31 1.18 8.23 6.52
C ARG A 31 1.88 7.75 5.27
N ILE A 32 1.67 6.47 4.95
CA ILE A 32 2.08 5.91 3.67
C ILE A 32 0.86 5.91 2.75
N ILE A 33 1.04 6.43 1.53
CA ILE A 33 -0.03 6.50 0.53
C ILE A 33 0.32 5.55 -0.60
N LEU A 34 -0.60 4.64 -0.94
CA LEU A 34 -0.47 3.75 -2.08
C LEU A 34 -1.35 4.30 -3.22
N HIS A 35 -0.69 4.75 -4.29
CA HIS A 35 -1.38 5.33 -5.44
C HIS A 35 -1.80 4.23 -6.41
N LEU A 36 -2.92 3.58 -6.11
CA LEU A 36 -3.43 2.44 -6.86
C LEU A 36 -4.42 2.84 -7.94
N ASN A 37 -4.20 3.99 -8.56
CA ASN A 37 -5.10 4.59 -9.54
C ASN A 37 -5.34 3.72 -10.76
N ASN A 38 -4.37 2.89 -11.15
CA ASN A 38 -4.47 2.02 -12.32
C ASN A 38 -5.17 0.70 -12.04
N PHE A 39 -5.43 0.39 -10.76
CA PHE A 39 -6.16 -0.81 -10.38
C PHE A 39 -7.65 -0.53 -10.28
N THR A 40 -8.45 -1.56 -10.52
CA THR A 40 -9.89 -1.45 -10.31
C THR A 40 -10.20 -1.37 -8.82
N LEU A 41 -11.40 -0.87 -8.48
CA LEU A 41 -11.84 -0.81 -7.08
C LEU A 41 -11.84 -2.19 -6.44
N ILE A 42 -12.26 -3.22 -7.17
CA ILE A 42 -12.23 -4.61 -6.67
C ILE A 42 -10.80 -5.04 -6.34
N GLU A 43 -9.84 -4.71 -7.20
CA GLU A 43 -8.44 -5.04 -6.97
C GLU A 43 -7.86 -4.28 -5.77
N VAL A 44 -8.20 -3.01 -5.63
CA VAL A 44 -7.77 -2.21 -4.48
C VAL A 44 -8.32 -2.77 -3.18
N ASN A 45 -9.60 -3.18 -3.19
CA ASN A 45 -10.22 -3.82 -2.01
C ASN A 45 -9.54 -5.15 -1.66
N ARG A 46 -9.11 -5.92 -2.65
CA ARG A 46 -8.35 -7.16 -2.41
C ARG A 46 -7.02 -6.87 -1.72
N ILE A 47 -6.29 -5.88 -2.20
CA ILE A 47 -5.02 -5.48 -1.58
C ILE A 47 -5.26 -5.04 -0.14
N GLN A 48 -6.27 -4.22 0.09
CA GLN A 48 -6.63 -3.76 1.43
C GLN A 48 -6.92 -4.93 2.37
N SER A 49 -7.71 -5.90 1.91
CA SER A 49 -8.07 -7.08 2.71
C SER A 49 -6.86 -7.94 3.03
N ILE A 50 -5.94 -8.11 2.08
CA ILE A 50 -4.73 -8.90 2.28
C ILE A 50 -3.79 -8.24 3.29
N LEU A 51 -3.62 -6.93 3.21
CA LEU A 51 -2.81 -6.20 4.17
C LEU A 51 -3.32 -6.41 5.59
N LEU A 52 -4.63 -6.38 5.77
CA LEU A 52 -5.24 -6.60 7.08
C LEU A 52 -5.14 -8.05 7.53
N SER A 53 -5.54 -9.00 6.68
CA SER A 53 -5.62 -10.40 7.08
C SER A 53 -4.25 -11.05 7.24
N LYS A 54 -3.29 -10.67 6.42
CA LYS A 54 -1.97 -11.33 6.40
C LYS A 54 -0.94 -10.62 7.28
N PHE A 55 -0.98 -9.29 7.36
CA PHE A 55 0.04 -8.51 8.06
C PHE A 55 -0.51 -7.67 9.21
N ASP A 56 -1.81 -7.73 9.47
CA ASP A 56 -2.46 -6.92 10.48
C ASP A 56 -2.22 -5.41 10.28
N ILE A 57 -2.20 -5.00 9.02
CA ILE A 57 -2.04 -3.59 8.64
C ILE A 57 -3.38 -3.09 8.11
N SER A 58 -4.06 -2.26 8.90
CA SER A 58 -5.28 -1.60 8.44
C SER A 58 -4.94 -0.40 7.57
N SER A 59 -5.80 -0.13 6.61
CA SER A 59 -5.68 0.99 5.69
C SER A 59 -7.08 1.49 5.35
N TYR A 60 -7.18 2.66 4.74
CA TYR A 60 -8.48 3.19 4.34
C TYR A 60 -8.46 3.68 2.91
N LEU A 61 -9.59 3.47 2.24
CA LEU A 61 -9.80 3.82 0.85
C LEU A 61 -10.13 5.30 0.74
N VAL A 62 -9.51 5.98 -0.23
CA VAL A 62 -9.77 7.39 -0.49
C VAL A 62 -10.03 7.58 -1.97
N LYS A 63 -11.10 8.31 -2.30
CA LYS A 63 -11.36 8.74 -3.67
C LYS A 63 -10.48 9.94 -4.00
N THR A 64 -9.99 9.97 -5.24
CA THR A 64 -9.28 11.14 -5.76
C THR A 64 -10.22 11.97 -6.63
N PRO A 65 -9.85 13.21 -6.99
CA PRO A 65 -10.66 13.99 -7.93
C PRO A 65 -10.84 13.33 -9.30
N HIS A 66 -9.96 12.40 -9.65
CA HIS A 66 -10.00 11.66 -10.91
C HIS A 66 -10.62 10.28 -10.78
N SER A 67 -11.13 9.91 -9.59
CA SER A 67 -11.76 8.61 -9.41
C SER A 67 -13.10 8.57 -10.12
N ASP A 68 -13.38 7.44 -10.72
CA ASP A 68 -14.69 7.13 -11.26
C ASP A 68 -15.26 5.92 -10.52
N LYS A 69 -16.25 5.27 -11.11
CA LYS A 69 -16.92 4.12 -10.52
C LYS A 69 -15.95 2.95 -10.25
N ASP A 70 -14.90 2.82 -11.05
CA ASP A 70 -14.07 1.62 -11.10
C ASP A 70 -12.59 1.86 -10.77
N ARG A 71 -12.06 3.05 -11.02
CA ARG A 71 -10.63 3.36 -10.91
C ARG A 71 -10.38 4.70 -10.24
N GLY A 72 -9.10 5.00 -9.97
CA GLY A 72 -8.69 6.29 -9.45
C GLY A 72 -8.67 6.37 -7.92
N TYR A 73 -8.60 5.22 -7.25
CA TYR A 73 -8.59 5.17 -5.79
C TYR A 73 -7.18 5.04 -5.25
N ILE A 74 -7.00 5.50 -4.02
CA ILE A 74 -5.75 5.34 -3.29
C ILE A 74 -6.05 4.67 -1.95
N LEU A 75 -5.04 4.00 -1.39
CA LEU A 75 -5.08 3.49 -0.02
C LEU A 75 -4.11 4.29 0.83
N LYS A 76 -4.55 4.69 2.02
CA LYS A 76 -3.69 5.34 3.00
C LYS A 76 -3.48 4.42 4.19
N ILE A 77 -2.23 4.25 4.57
CA ILE A 77 -1.85 3.50 5.77
C ILE A 77 -1.62 4.53 6.87
N PRO A 78 -2.45 4.52 7.93
CA PRO A 78 -2.37 5.54 8.97
C PRO A 78 -1.07 5.45 9.77
N ALA A 79 -0.72 6.56 10.42
CA ALA A 79 0.52 6.68 11.18
C ALA A 79 0.70 5.55 12.21
N ARG A 80 -0.39 5.11 12.85
CA ARG A 80 -0.32 4.05 13.87
C ARG A 80 0.17 2.70 13.32
N ASN A 81 0.07 2.49 12.01
CA ASN A 81 0.49 1.24 11.38
C ASN A 81 1.83 1.35 10.64
N VAL A 82 2.43 2.52 10.60
CA VAL A 82 3.68 2.72 9.86
C VAL A 82 4.82 1.90 10.45
N SER A 83 4.89 1.78 11.79
CA SER A 83 5.92 0.96 12.41
C SER A 83 5.81 -0.51 12.00
N LYS A 84 4.59 -1.04 11.85
CA LYS A 84 4.38 -2.40 11.36
C LYS A 84 4.91 -2.58 9.95
N VAL A 85 4.66 -1.59 9.08
CA VAL A 85 5.18 -1.62 7.71
C VAL A 85 6.70 -1.62 7.73
N ARG A 86 7.31 -0.74 8.50
CA ARG A 86 8.78 -0.64 8.59
C ARG A 86 9.40 -1.95 9.07
N GLU A 87 8.86 -2.54 10.12
CA GLU A 87 9.33 -3.83 10.62
C GLU A 87 9.28 -4.90 9.55
N LEU A 88 8.19 -4.91 8.78
CA LEU A 88 7.94 -5.98 7.81
C LEU A 88 8.83 -5.88 6.58
N ILE A 89 9.08 -4.67 6.08
CA ILE A 89 9.64 -4.50 4.73
C ILE A 89 10.91 -3.65 4.65
N SER A 90 11.39 -3.04 5.74
CA SER A 90 12.53 -2.11 5.63
C SER A 90 13.77 -2.76 5.01
N ASP A 91 14.00 -4.06 5.26
CA ASP A 91 15.14 -4.78 4.69
C ASP A 91 14.99 -5.05 3.19
N HIS A 92 13.79 -4.90 2.65
CA HIS A 92 13.48 -5.14 1.24
C HIS A 92 13.42 -3.86 0.42
N ILE A 93 13.53 -2.69 1.06
CA ILE A 93 13.44 -1.40 0.38
C ILE A 93 14.85 -0.91 0.05
N TYR A 94 15.07 -0.49 -1.19
CA TYR A 94 16.32 0.15 -1.56
C TYR A 94 16.56 1.39 -0.68
N PRO A 95 17.80 1.60 -0.20
CA PRO A 95 18.09 2.74 0.70
C PRO A 95 17.63 4.08 0.16
N THR A 96 17.74 4.31 -1.15
CA THR A 96 17.33 5.56 -1.79
C THR A 96 15.81 5.76 -1.80
N LEU A 97 15.02 4.70 -1.53
CA LEU A 97 13.56 4.75 -1.52
C LEU A 97 12.97 4.64 -0.12
N LYS A 98 13.80 4.57 0.92
CA LYS A 98 13.30 4.45 2.30
C LYS A 98 12.49 5.67 2.74
N TYR A 99 12.65 6.82 2.08
CA TYR A 99 11.82 8.00 2.36
C TYR A 99 10.33 7.70 2.15
N LYS A 100 9.97 6.74 1.30
CA LYS A 100 8.58 6.37 1.03
C LYS A 100 7.89 5.74 2.24
N ILE A 101 8.67 5.25 3.20
CA ILE A 101 8.14 4.76 4.48
C ILE A 101 8.60 5.65 5.64
N GLY A 102 8.97 6.88 5.35
CA GLY A 102 9.30 7.89 6.34
C GLY A 102 10.69 7.77 6.98
N LEU A 103 11.58 7.06 6.33
CA LEU A 103 12.94 6.87 6.84
C LEU A 103 13.98 7.69 6.08
#